data_7c7cd145320d34296b639f5611c09ff3
#
_entry.id   7c7cd145320d34296b639f5611c09ff3
#
_cell.length_a   1.000
_cell.length_b   1.000
_cell.length_c   1.000
_cell.angle_alpha   90.00
_cell.angle_beta   90.00
_cell.angle_gamma   90.00
#
_symmetry.space_group_name_H-M   'P 1'
#
loop_
_entity.id
_entity.type
_entity.pdbx_description
1 polymer ?
#
loop_
_entity_poly.entity_id
_entity_poly.type
_entity_poly.pdbx_seq_one_letter_code
_entity_poly.pdbx_strand_id
1 'polypeptide(L)'
;TLWGGEVAELGSTGVECGYGSPNALGYRIIQENIKALKAQGTFLAGVSRNEPQVKKIFKENSELALKEEDFSSIQLGWHPKSESVSRVSEDLGFGSEFMVLMEDNIFEIAQVLTAHPYIDVIFAGPSPEQTLDRLSATLFFNAVSISEEDLERSARGILLKEQRELKVSFDNIDDFLKEINIRLHITPLNPDNQARIIQMFQKSNQFNLTTRRHKAADLNQLIAAGGSVLAISYEDSFGSQGIISVVNLMPHADCFQIESWVMSCRVLNRTVEQAVFSYILQKTDKKTIQGEYIPTEKNNLVKNLYNSLGFSLVPKTSENKKELWRYSINSEETNPLMHFATITE
;
A
#
# COMPACT_ATOMS: atom_id res chain seq x y z
N THR A 1 19.52 -15.27 9.10
CA THR A 1 18.44 -15.61 8.15
C THR A 1 18.91 -15.65 6.68
N LEU A 2 19.57 -14.61 6.15
CA LEU A 2 20.02 -14.55 4.74
C LEU A 2 21.42 -15.14 4.50
N TRP A 3 22.21 -15.28 5.52
CA TRP A 3 23.55 -15.88 5.53
C TRP A 3 23.85 -16.51 6.89
N GLY A 4 24.84 -17.39 6.94
CA GLY A 4 25.34 -17.97 8.19
C GLY A 4 26.45 -17.14 8.80
N GLY A 5 26.46 -17.08 10.12
CA GLY A 5 27.43 -16.28 10.89
C GLY A 5 27.08 -14.80 11.00
N GLU A 6 27.86 -14.09 11.80
CA GLU A 6 27.67 -12.67 12.08
C GLU A 6 28.69 -11.81 11.33
N VAL A 7 28.24 -10.79 10.59
CA VAL A 7 29.09 -9.87 9.83
C VAL A 7 30.08 -9.13 10.75
N ALA A 8 29.65 -8.82 11.98
CA ALA A 8 30.51 -8.15 12.96
C ALA A 8 31.72 -8.99 13.37
N GLU A 9 31.62 -10.32 13.35
CA GLU A 9 32.69 -11.24 13.74
C GLU A 9 33.53 -11.71 12.53
N LEU A 10 32.85 -12.03 11.41
CA LEU A 10 33.46 -12.69 10.25
C LEU A 10 33.79 -11.72 9.12
N GLY A 11 33.32 -10.48 9.20
CA GLY A 11 33.42 -9.51 8.11
C GLY A 11 32.48 -9.82 6.94
N SER A 12 32.41 -8.92 5.98
CA SER A 12 31.47 -9.02 4.83
C SER A 12 31.73 -10.25 3.95
N THR A 13 32.96 -10.70 3.83
CA THR A 13 33.35 -11.84 2.97
C THR A 13 33.46 -13.17 3.71
N GLY A 14 33.43 -13.15 5.06
CA GLY A 14 33.57 -14.35 5.87
C GLY A 14 32.26 -15.03 6.24
N VAL A 15 31.12 -14.42 5.94
CA VAL A 15 29.80 -15.05 6.20
C VAL A 15 29.55 -16.21 5.24
N GLU A 16 28.78 -17.19 5.69
CA GLU A 16 28.42 -18.35 4.88
C GLU A 16 27.29 -18.01 3.88
N CYS A 17 27.66 -17.83 2.63
CA CYS A 17 26.76 -17.73 1.48
C CYS A 17 27.55 -18.01 0.20
N GLY A 18 26.99 -18.71 -0.77
CA GLY A 18 27.68 -19.01 -2.03
C GLY A 18 27.88 -20.49 -2.27
N TYR A 19 28.99 -20.86 -2.93
CA TYR A 19 29.24 -22.23 -3.38
C TYR A 19 30.29 -22.98 -2.53
N GLY A 20 30.78 -22.39 -1.47
CA GLY A 20 31.92 -22.89 -0.69
C GLY A 20 31.60 -24.11 0.21
N SER A 21 30.34 -24.31 0.59
CA SER A 21 29.88 -25.41 1.42
C SER A 21 28.40 -25.68 1.16
N PRO A 22 27.85 -26.86 1.57
CA PRO A 22 26.40 -27.13 1.51
C PRO A 22 25.57 -26.07 2.22
N ASN A 23 25.97 -25.62 3.41
CA ASN A 23 25.30 -24.54 4.15
C ASN A 23 25.33 -23.22 3.37
N ALA A 24 26.51 -22.81 2.88
CA ALA A 24 26.66 -21.61 2.09
C ALA A 24 25.78 -21.64 0.84
N LEU A 25 25.70 -22.77 0.16
CA LEU A 25 24.82 -22.98 -0.99
C LEU A 25 23.35 -22.88 -0.59
N GLY A 26 22.96 -23.44 0.55
CA GLY A 26 21.60 -23.35 1.07
C GLY A 26 21.16 -21.90 1.29
N TYR A 27 21.99 -21.06 1.90
CA TYR A 27 21.72 -19.63 2.07
C TYR A 27 21.62 -18.90 0.73
N ARG A 28 22.46 -19.25 -0.24
CA ARG A 28 22.38 -18.68 -1.58
C ARG A 28 21.06 -19.04 -2.26
N ILE A 29 20.62 -20.30 -2.17
CA ILE A 29 19.35 -20.76 -2.74
C ILE A 29 18.16 -20.02 -2.07
N ILE A 30 18.19 -19.78 -0.74
CA ILE A 30 17.19 -18.95 -0.06
C ILE A 30 17.11 -17.58 -0.72
N GLN A 31 18.23 -16.92 -0.93
CA GLN A 31 18.28 -15.61 -1.55
C GLN A 31 17.77 -15.61 -2.99
N GLU A 32 18.09 -16.65 -3.77
CA GLU A 32 17.60 -16.81 -5.14
C GLU A 32 16.07 -17.00 -5.19
N ASN A 33 15.50 -17.78 -4.26
CA ASN A 33 14.05 -17.91 -4.12
C ASN A 33 13.38 -16.58 -3.75
N ILE A 34 13.93 -15.84 -2.78
CA ILE A 34 13.44 -14.51 -2.41
C ILE A 34 13.52 -13.54 -3.59
N LYS A 35 14.60 -13.59 -4.36
CA LYS A 35 14.76 -12.79 -5.58
C LYS A 35 13.73 -13.16 -6.66
N ALA A 36 13.37 -14.42 -6.78
CA ALA A 36 12.30 -14.87 -7.66
C ALA A 36 10.93 -14.34 -7.24
N LEU A 37 10.64 -14.27 -5.93
CA LEU A 37 9.43 -13.63 -5.40
C LEU A 37 9.38 -12.14 -5.75
N LYS A 38 10.52 -11.43 -5.65
CA LYS A 38 10.63 -10.04 -6.11
C LYS A 38 10.26 -9.91 -7.59
N ALA A 39 10.76 -10.79 -8.44
CA ALA A 39 10.45 -10.79 -9.87
C ALA A 39 8.94 -11.01 -10.16
N GLN A 40 8.21 -11.60 -9.20
CA GLN A 40 6.74 -11.76 -9.25
C GLN A 40 5.97 -10.60 -8.63
N GLY A 41 6.65 -9.51 -8.25
CA GLY A 41 6.02 -8.31 -7.71
C GLY A 41 5.98 -8.22 -6.18
N THR A 42 6.67 -9.11 -5.45
CA THR A 42 6.80 -9.01 -3.99
C THR A 42 7.83 -7.95 -3.62
N PHE A 43 7.48 -7.00 -2.76
CA PHE A 43 8.45 -6.07 -2.17
C PHE A 43 9.33 -6.80 -1.17
N LEU A 44 10.63 -6.54 -1.22
CA LEU A 44 11.58 -7.03 -0.22
C LEU A 44 11.92 -5.92 0.77
N ALA A 45 11.89 -6.25 2.06
CA ALA A 45 12.38 -5.38 3.11
C ALA A 45 13.35 -6.12 4.02
N GLY A 46 14.43 -5.44 4.40
CA GLY A 46 15.40 -5.93 5.37
C GLY A 46 15.17 -5.28 6.73
N VAL A 47 15.08 -6.08 7.80
CA VAL A 47 15.03 -5.59 9.18
C VAL A 47 16.13 -6.30 9.98
N SER A 48 17.02 -5.56 10.60
CA SER A 48 18.13 -6.18 11.33
C SER A 48 18.64 -5.31 12.48
N ARG A 49 19.02 -5.95 13.59
CA ARG A 49 19.73 -5.34 14.70
C ARG A 49 21.22 -5.31 14.38
N ASN A 50 21.62 -4.37 13.54
CA ASN A 50 22.99 -4.20 13.09
C ASN A 50 23.30 -2.72 12.88
N GLU A 51 24.59 -2.41 12.85
CA GLU A 51 25.08 -1.10 12.46
C GLU A 51 24.85 -0.86 10.95
N PRO A 52 24.69 0.43 10.52
CA PRO A 52 24.50 0.75 9.10
C PRO A 52 25.58 0.19 8.17
N GLN A 53 26.78 -0.02 8.68
CA GLN A 53 27.92 -0.54 7.94
C GLN A 53 27.70 -1.97 7.40
N VAL A 54 26.75 -2.73 7.98
CA VAL A 54 26.43 -4.09 7.51
C VAL A 54 25.97 -4.09 6.04
N LYS A 55 25.45 -2.98 5.53
CA LYS A 55 25.07 -2.84 4.11
C LYS A 55 26.25 -3.05 3.14
N LYS A 56 27.51 -2.83 3.61
CA LYS A 56 28.69 -3.07 2.77
C LYS A 56 28.77 -4.51 2.26
N ILE A 57 28.18 -5.47 2.99
CA ILE A 57 28.15 -6.88 2.57
C ILE A 57 27.58 -7.06 1.17
N PHE A 58 26.55 -6.29 0.79
CA PHE A 58 25.92 -6.38 -0.53
C PHE A 58 26.85 -5.94 -1.68
N LYS A 59 27.85 -5.11 -1.38
CA LYS A 59 28.88 -4.68 -2.34
C LYS A 59 30.11 -5.58 -2.32
N GLU A 60 30.55 -5.97 -1.12
CA GLU A 60 31.84 -6.62 -0.90
C GLU A 60 31.76 -8.12 -1.10
N ASN A 61 30.60 -8.75 -0.88
CA ASN A 61 30.41 -10.17 -1.06
C ASN A 61 29.71 -10.49 -2.40
N SER A 62 30.51 -10.98 -3.37
CA SER A 62 30.01 -11.34 -4.70
C SER A 62 29.16 -12.61 -4.70
N GLU A 63 29.27 -13.45 -3.65
CA GLU A 63 28.53 -14.70 -3.53
C GLU A 63 27.06 -14.50 -3.13
N LEU A 64 26.66 -13.30 -2.67
CA LEU A 64 25.26 -12.99 -2.39
C LEU A 64 24.46 -12.84 -3.67
N ALA A 65 23.33 -13.55 -3.76
CA ALA A 65 22.37 -13.42 -4.87
C ALA A 65 21.55 -12.13 -4.78
N LEU A 66 21.21 -11.69 -3.55
CA LEU A 66 20.52 -10.43 -3.28
C LEU A 66 21.55 -9.29 -3.19
N LYS A 67 21.18 -8.12 -3.70
CA LYS A 67 21.93 -6.87 -3.62
C LYS A 67 21.10 -5.80 -2.89
N GLU A 68 21.74 -4.71 -2.45
CA GLU A 68 21.05 -3.63 -1.73
C GLU A 68 19.87 -3.06 -2.53
N GLU A 69 20.00 -2.94 -3.84
CA GLU A 69 18.95 -2.48 -4.74
C GLU A 69 17.77 -3.45 -4.89
N ASP A 70 17.89 -4.68 -4.39
CA ASP A 70 16.75 -5.60 -4.36
C ASP A 70 15.74 -5.25 -3.26
N PHE A 71 16.15 -4.48 -2.27
CA PHE A 71 15.31 -4.12 -1.13
C PHE A 71 14.65 -2.76 -1.32
N SER A 72 13.34 -2.71 -1.16
CA SER A 72 12.55 -1.48 -1.18
C SER A 72 12.67 -0.68 0.13
N SER A 73 13.00 -1.35 1.24
CA SER A 73 13.31 -0.72 2.54
C SER A 73 14.33 -1.57 3.29
N ILE A 74 15.32 -0.94 3.95
CA ILE A 74 16.24 -1.60 4.87
C ILE A 74 16.28 -0.80 6.16
N GLN A 75 15.78 -1.39 7.23
CA GLN A 75 15.76 -0.83 8.58
C GLN A 75 16.84 -1.49 9.44
N LEU A 76 17.80 -0.71 9.87
CA LEU A 76 18.94 -1.13 10.70
C LEU A 76 18.96 -0.34 12.00
N GLY A 77 19.41 -0.96 13.07
CA GLY A 77 19.56 -0.32 14.37
C GLY A 77 19.23 -1.26 15.52
N TRP A 78 19.54 -0.82 16.74
CA TRP A 78 19.38 -1.61 17.97
C TRP A 78 18.01 -1.46 18.65
N HIS A 79 17.06 -0.78 17.99
CA HIS A 79 15.68 -0.68 18.46
C HIS A 79 14.91 -2.01 18.26
N PRO A 80 13.76 -2.17 18.92
CA PRO A 80 12.92 -3.34 18.75
C PRO A 80 12.58 -3.63 17.28
N LYS A 81 12.63 -4.91 16.87
CA LYS A 81 12.33 -5.28 15.46
C LYS A 81 10.89 -4.93 15.05
N SER A 82 9.96 -4.88 16.01
CA SER A 82 8.60 -4.40 15.79
C SER A 82 8.54 -2.94 15.30
N GLU A 83 9.43 -2.06 15.81
CA GLU A 83 9.54 -0.69 15.31
C GLU A 83 10.10 -0.66 13.87
N SER A 84 11.05 -1.53 13.56
CA SER A 84 11.54 -1.68 12.18
C SER A 84 10.42 -2.11 11.22
N VAL A 85 9.54 -3.03 11.65
CA VAL A 85 8.37 -3.44 10.86
C VAL A 85 7.40 -2.27 10.68
N SER A 86 7.15 -1.45 11.71
CA SER A 86 6.33 -0.24 11.60
C SER A 86 6.91 0.74 10.57
N ARG A 87 8.23 0.98 10.62
CA ARG A 87 8.91 1.85 9.65
C ARG A 87 8.86 1.30 8.22
N VAL A 88 8.99 -0.02 8.05
CA VAL A 88 8.78 -0.67 6.74
C VAL A 88 7.34 -0.47 6.25
N SER A 89 6.35 -0.56 7.15
CA SER A 89 4.95 -0.28 6.85
C SER A 89 4.74 1.15 6.34
N GLU A 90 5.32 2.13 7.03
CA GLU A 90 5.31 3.53 6.63
C GLU A 90 6.04 3.73 5.29
N ASP A 91 7.19 3.11 5.14
CA ASP A 91 8.02 3.17 3.95
C ASP A 91 7.31 2.66 2.71
N LEU A 92 6.59 1.57 2.81
CA LEU A 92 5.96 0.91 1.68
C LEU A 92 4.49 1.33 1.51
N GLY A 93 3.92 2.04 2.49
CA GLY A 93 2.57 2.57 2.44
C GLY A 93 1.47 1.49 2.52
N PHE A 94 1.74 0.36 3.20
CA PHE A 94 0.75 -0.67 3.48
C PHE A 94 0.96 -1.31 4.86
N GLY A 95 -0.11 -1.84 5.44
CA GLY A 95 -0.08 -2.38 6.80
C GLY A 95 0.69 -3.70 6.93
N SER A 96 1.09 -4.02 8.15
CA SER A 96 1.83 -5.25 8.46
C SER A 96 1.03 -6.53 8.18
N GLU A 97 -0.30 -6.45 8.08
CA GLU A 97 -1.19 -7.56 7.68
C GLU A 97 -0.98 -8.03 6.23
N PHE A 98 -0.20 -7.28 5.43
CA PHE A 98 0.20 -7.65 4.07
C PHE A 98 1.67 -8.07 3.98
N MET A 99 2.32 -8.25 5.13
CA MET A 99 3.73 -8.61 5.21
C MET A 99 3.89 -10.05 5.70
N VAL A 100 5.00 -10.65 5.27
CA VAL A 100 5.48 -11.93 5.79
C VAL A 100 6.86 -11.70 6.38
N LEU A 101 7.00 -11.93 7.68
CA LEU A 101 8.28 -11.89 8.39
C LEU A 101 8.96 -13.24 8.29
N MET A 102 10.19 -13.30 7.76
CA MET A 102 11.07 -14.46 7.84
C MET A 102 12.15 -14.21 8.89
N GLU A 103 12.15 -14.97 9.98
CA GLU A 103 12.96 -14.71 11.18
C GLU A 103 13.38 -16.02 11.84
N ASP A 104 14.61 -16.10 12.32
CA ASP A 104 15.18 -17.28 13.00
C ASP A 104 15.14 -17.17 14.54
N ASN A 105 14.90 -15.99 15.09
CA ASN A 105 14.83 -15.76 16.52
C ASN A 105 13.38 -15.73 17.02
N ILE A 106 13.00 -16.75 17.81
CA ILE A 106 11.63 -16.89 18.35
C ILE A 106 11.22 -15.71 19.24
N PHE A 107 12.16 -15.08 19.96
CA PHE A 107 11.88 -13.91 20.82
C PHE A 107 11.56 -12.68 19.98
N GLU A 108 12.27 -12.48 18.86
CA GLU A 108 11.98 -11.41 17.91
C GLU A 108 10.60 -11.62 17.26
N ILE A 109 10.29 -12.87 16.88
CA ILE A 109 8.97 -13.23 16.36
C ILE A 109 7.88 -12.87 17.38
N ALA A 110 8.03 -13.29 18.63
CA ALA A 110 7.04 -13.02 19.67
C ALA A 110 6.85 -11.51 19.91
N GLN A 111 7.95 -10.73 19.90
CA GLN A 111 7.89 -9.29 20.02
C GLN A 111 7.16 -8.63 18.86
N VAL A 112 7.45 -9.06 17.63
CA VAL A 112 6.80 -8.53 16.42
C VAL A 112 5.32 -8.89 16.43
N LEU A 113 4.94 -10.14 16.73
CA LEU A 113 3.53 -10.58 16.80
C LEU A 113 2.72 -9.83 17.87
N THR A 114 3.36 -9.41 18.98
CA THR A 114 2.70 -8.61 20.01
C THR A 114 2.30 -7.22 19.47
N ALA A 115 3.15 -6.59 18.68
CA ALA A 115 2.90 -5.26 18.12
C ALA A 115 2.11 -5.33 16.78
N HIS A 116 2.29 -6.39 16.02
CA HIS A 116 1.72 -6.62 14.69
C HIS A 116 1.01 -7.99 14.64
N PRO A 117 -0.16 -8.15 15.28
CA PRO A 117 -0.79 -9.45 15.46
C PRO A 117 -1.29 -10.12 14.17
N TYR A 118 -1.33 -9.39 13.08
CA TYR A 118 -1.81 -9.88 11.77
C TYR A 118 -0.69 -10.11 10.75
N ILE A 119 0.59 -9.93 11.15
CA ILE A 119 1.72 -10.26 10.27
C ILE A 119 1.85 -11.77 10.14
N ASP A 120 2.03 -12.24 8.91
CA ASP A 120 2.37 -13.65 8.70
C ASP A 120 3.84 -13.92 9.02
N VAL A 121 4.17 -15.13 9.47
CA VAL A 121 5.52 -15.47 9.90
C VAL A 121 5.99 -16.77 9.25
N ILE A 122 7.19 -16.74 8.70
CA ILE A 122 7.97 -17.93 8.34
C ILE A 122 9.12 -18.02 9.35
N PHE A 123 9.05 -18.99 10.25
CA PHE A 123 10.16 -19.24 11.16
C PHE A 123 11.33 -19.85 10.39
N ALA A 124 12.38 -19.09 10.20
CA ALA A 124 13.61 -19.60 9.60
C ALA A 124 14.23 -20.64 10.54
N GLY A 125 14.53 -21.81 10.00
CA GLY A 125 15.10 -22.92 10.80
C GLY A 125 16.56 -22.66 11.19
N PRO A 126 17.12 -23.50 12.07
CA PRO A 126 18.52 -23.45 12.45
C PRO A 126 19.48 -23.84 11.30
N SER A 127 18.95 -24.39 10.21
CA SER A 127 19.73 -24.65 8.99
C SER A 127 19.03 -24.07 7.77
N PRO A 128 19.80 -23.77 6.70
CA PRO A 128 19.23 -23.24 5.46
C PRO A 128 18.26 -24.23 4.79
N GLU A 129 18.44 -25.54 4.91
CA GLU A 129 17.53 -26.56 4.38
C GLU A 129 16.14 -26.43 5.02
N GLN A 130 16.08 -26.33 6.35
CA GLN A 130 14.81 -26.17 7.06
C GLN A 130 14.10 -24.85 6.71
N THR A 131 14.87 -23.82 6.47
CA THR A 131 14.33 -22.52 6.00
C THR A 131 13.75 -22.66 4.60
N LEU A 132 14.45 -23.36 3.69
CA LEU A 132 13.98 -23.63 2.32
C LEU A 132 12.70 -24.47 2.32
N ASP A 133 12.64 -25.52 3.14
CA ASP A 133 11.45 -26.35 3.28
C ASP A 133 10.24 -25.53 3.69
N ARG A 134 10.39 -24.67 4.70
CA ARG A 134 9.30 -23.81 5.19
C ARG A 134 8.90 -22.73 4.18
N LEU A 135 9.88 -22.10 3.52
CA LEU A 135 9.63 -21.12 2.47
C LEU A 135 8.87 -21.77 1.28
N SER A 136 9.23 -22.99 0.92
CA SER A 136 8.60 -23.73 -0.18
C SER A 136 7.21 -24.26 0.18
N ALA A 137 6.98 -24.61 1.44
CA ALA A 137 5.71 -25.13 1.93
C ALA A 137 4.64 -24.05 2.18
N THR A 138 5.04 -22.76 2.25
CA THR A 138 4.10 -21.68 2.51
C THR A 138 3.25 -21.35 1.28
N LEU A 139 1.99 -20.94 1.54
CA LEU A 139 1.06 -20.44 0.52
C LEU A 139 0.96 -18.91 0.49
N PHE A 140 1.72 -18.20 1.34
CA PHE A 140 1.62 -16.74 1.48
C PHE A 140 1.89 -15.97 0.18
N PHE A 141 2.72 -16.51 -0.68
CA PHE A 141 3.12 -15.88 -1.94
C PHE A 141 2.35 -16.41 -3.16
N ASN A 142 1.43 -17.37 -2.96
CA ASN A 142 0.66 -17.94 -4.06
C ASN A 142 -0.42 -16.94 -4.51
N ALA A 143 -0.33 -16.52 -5.78
CA ALA A 143 -1.35 -15.73 -6.45
C ALA A 143 -2.10 -16.58 -7.47
N VAL A 144 -3.42 -16.43 -7.54
CA VAL A 144 -4.26 -17.10 -8.55
C VAL A 144 -3.93 -16.61 -9.96
N SER A 145 -3.54 -15.34 -10.06
CA SER A 145 -3.05 -14.72 -11.30
C SER A 145 -2.07 -13.59 -10.94
N ILE A 146 -1.04 -13.43 -11.75
CA ILE A 146 -0.10 -12.32 -11.66
C ILE A 146 -0.44 -11.39 -12.83
N SER A 147 -0.81 -10.15 -12.54
CA SER A 147 -1.07 -9.12 -13.55
C SER A 147 0.24 -8.43 -13.97
N GLU A 148 0.25 -7.77 -15.15
CA GLU A 148 1.39 -6.93 -15.56
C GLU A 148 1.71 -5.87 -14.50
N GLU A 149 0.68 -5.31 -13.86
CA GLU A 149 0.84 -4.34 -12.77
C GLU A 149 1.53 -4.94 -11.53
N ASP A 150 1.30 -6.23 -11.25
CA ASP A 150 1.99 -6.93 -10.16
C ASP A 150 3.49 -7.11 -10.48
N LEU A 151 3.84 -7.38 -11.74
CA LEU A 151 5.23 -7.49 -12.20
C LEU A 151 5.97 -6.14 -12.13
N GLU A 152 5.30 -5.05 -12.47
CA GLU A 152 5.86 -3.70 -12.38
C GLU A 152 6.08 -3.19 -10.95
N ARG A 153 5.46 -3.82 -9.93
CA ARG A 153 5.62 -3.42 -8.53
C ARG A 153 7.07 -3.40 -8.06
N SER A 154 7.88 -4.35 -8.51
CA SER A 154 9.29 -4.41 -8.12
C SER A 154 10.08 -3.20 -8.62
N ALA A 155 9.83 -2.74 -9.84
CA ALA A 155 10.41 -1.50 -10.36
C ALA A 155 9.95 -0.27 -9.57
N ARG A 156 8.71 -0.26 -9.12
CA ARG A 156 8.15 0.81 -8.26
C ARG A 156 8.81 0.91 -6.89
N GLY A 157 9.38 -0.16 -6.35
CA GLY A 157 10.13 -0.12 -5.10
C GLY A 157 11.32 0.84 -5.13
N ILE A 158 11.99 0.95 -6.27
CA ILE A 158 13.10 1.91 -6.47
C ILE A 158 12.55 3.33 -6.46
N LEU A 159 11.45 3.58 -7.18
CA LEU A 159 10.79 4.89 -7.25
C LEU A 159 10.28 5.36 -5.88
N LEU A 160 9.76 4.45 -5.04
CA LEU A 160 9.36 4.76 -3.67
C LEU A 160 10.55 5.20 -2.79
N LYS A 161 11.73 4.64 -3.04
CA LYS A 161 12.96 5.05 -2.35
C LYS A 161 13.39 6.46 -2.77
N GLU A 162 13.40 6.75 -4.07
CA GLU A 162 13.70 8.08 -4.61
C GLU A 162 12.70 9.13 -4.11
N GLN A 163 11.41 8.83 -4.09
CA GLN A 163 10.37 9.70 -3.51
C GLN A 163 10.63 10.02 -2.04
N ARG A 164 11.11 9.05 -1.27
CA ARG A 164 11.44 9.26 0.15
C ARG A 164 12.62 10.18 0.33
N GLU A 165 13.69 9.94 -0.41
CA GLU A 165 14.89 10.76 -0.37
C GLU A 165 14.55 12.21 -0.73
N LEU A 166 13.70 12.40 -1.74
CA LEU A 166 13.22 13.73 -2.09
C LEU A 166 12.34 14.33 -0.98
N LYS A 167 11.39 13.55 -0.42
CA LYS A 167 10.52 14.04 0.66
C LYS A 167 11.30 14.53 1.89
N VAL A 168 12.38 13.84 2.25
CA VAL A 168 13.24 14.22 3.39
C VAL A 168 13.98 15.54 3.11
N SER A 169 14.18 15.93 1.85
CA SER A 169 14.83 17.20 1.49
C SER A 169 13.93 18.44 1.64
N PHE A 170 12.63 18.26 1.91
CA PHE A 170 11.69 19.35 2.12
C PHE A 170 11.30 19.50 3.60
N ASP A 171 11.32 20.72 4.10
CA ASP A 171 10.89 21.03 5.46
C ASP A 171 9.35 21.00 5.63
N ASN A 172 8.62 21.12 4.51
CA ASN A 172 7.15 21.16 4.47
C ASN A 172 6.62 20.16 3.42
N ILE A 173 5.61 19.37 3.82
CA ILE A 173 4.95 18.39 2.96
C ILE A 173 4.27 19.04 1.74
N ASP A 174 3.74 20.26 1.89
CA ASP A 174 3.05 20.95 0.80
C ASP A 174 4.00 21.32 -0.33
N ASP A 175 5.24 21.70 -0.02
CA ASP A 175 6.26 22.02 -1.02
C ASP A 175 6.72 20.75 -1.75
N PHE A 176 6.85 19.64 -1.05
CA PHE A 176 7.08 18.34 -1.69
C PHE A 176 5.92 17.96 -2.63
N LEU A 177 4.64 18.13 -2.21
CA LEU A 177 3.48 17.79 -3.03
C LEU A 177 3.36 18.66 -4.29
N LYS A 178 3.79 19.92 -4.24
CA LYS A 178 3.88 20.79 -5.43
C LYS A 178 4.96 20.32 -6.40
N GLU A 179 6.12 19.94 -5.86
CA GLU A 179 7.29 19.54 -6.69
C GLU A 179 7.05 18.24 -7.44
N ILE A 180 6.37 17.27 -6.85
CA ILE A 180 6.13 15.97 -7.50
C ILE A 180 5.11 16.01 -8.63
N ASN A 181 4.46 17.15 -8.89
CA ASN A 181 3.58 17.38 -10.03
C ASN A 181 2.51 16.30 -10.23
N ILE A 182 1.65 16.14 -9.23
CA ILE A 182 0.59 15.11 -9.21
C ILE A 182 -0.40 15.36 -10.35
N ARG A 183 -0.67 14.32 -11.14
CA ARG A 183 -1.70 14.29 -12.19
C ARG A 183 -2.68 13.18 -11.92
N LEU A 184 -3.97 13.51 -11.88
CA LEU A 184 -5.06 12.56 -11.77
C LEU A 184 -5.82 12.50 -13.08
N HIS A 185 -5.99 11.28 -13.61
CA HIS A 185 -6.80 11.06 -14.80
C HIS A 185 -8.05 10.28 -14.41
N ILE A 186 -9.25 10.87 -14.65
CA ILE A 186 -10.52 10.31 -14.21
C ILE A 186 -11.25 9.75 -15.42
N THR A 187 -11.51 8.46 -15.42
CA THR A 187 -12.20 7.75 -16.49
C THR A 187 -13.45 7.03 -15.97
N PRO A 188 -14.53 6.97 -16.74
CA PRO A 188 -15.66 6.11 -16.40
C PRO A 188 -15.28 4.62 -16.51
N LEU A 189 -16.10 3.75 -15.89
CA LEU A 189 -16.01 2.31 -16.08
C LEU A 189 -16.09 1.97 -17.57
N ASN A 190 -15.15 1.17 -18.03
CA ASN A 190 -15.11 0.64 -19.38
C ASN A 190 -14.53 -0.80 -19.37
N PRO A 191 -14.55 -1.55 -20.50
CA PRO A 191 -14.03 -2.92 -20.54
C PRO A 191 -12.57 -3.05 -20.10
N ASP A 192 -11.72 -2.06 -20.39
CA ASP A 192 -10.28 -2.13 -20.15
C ASP A 192 -9.94 -1.93 -18.66
N ASN A 193 -10.70 -1.10 -17.94
CA ASN A 193 -10.47 -0.79 -16.53
C ASN A 193 -11.31 -1.62 -15.56
N GLN A 194 -12.33 -2.36 -16.04
CA GLN A 194 -13.30 -3.07 -15.20
C GLN A 194 -12.64 -4.11 -14.27
N ALA A 195 -11.71 -4.90 -14.79
CA ALA A 195 -11.02 -5.92 -14.01
C ALA A 195 -10.28 -5.31 -12.82
N ARG A 196 -9.60 -4.18 -13.06
CA ARG A 196 -8.87 -3.45 -12.02
C ARG A 196 -9.79 -2.80 -11.00
N ILE A 197 -10.88 -2.20 -11.42
CA ILE A 197 -11.90 -1.62 -10.53
C ILE A 197 -12.45 -2.69 -9.56
N ILE A 198 -12.81 -3.86 -10.08
CA ILE A 198 -13.29 -4.98 -9.25
C ILE A 198 -12.21 -5.42 -8.26
N GLN A 199 -10.96 -5.56 -8.73
CA GLN A 199 -9.83 -5.92 -7.86
C GLN A 199 -9.65 -4.90 -6.72
N MET A 200 -9.79 -3.61 -7.00
CA MET A 200 -9.71 -2.56 -5.97
C MET A 200 -10.78 -2.76 -4.89
N PHE A 201 -12.04 -3.00 -5.25
CA PHE A 201 -13.09 -3.29 -4.28
C PHE A 201 -12.83 -4.56 -3.47
N GLN A 202 -12.21 -5.58 -4.07
CA GLN A 202 -11.91 -6.83 -3.38
C GLN A 202 -10.72 -6.72 -2.40
N LYS A 203 -9.69 -5.95 -2.77
CA LYS A 203 -8.44 -5.87 -2.00
C LYS A 203 -8.36 -4.68 -1.02
N SER A 204 -9.13 -3.59 -1.22
CA SER A 204 -9.07 -2.41 -0.34
C SER A 204 -9.82 -2.63 0.96
N ASN A 205 -9.13 -2.58 2.08
CA ASN A 205 -9.70 -2.73 3.42
C ASN A 205 -9.61 -1.42 4.22
N GLN A 206 -8.44 -0.80 4.25
CA GLN A 206 -8.18 0.37 5.08
C GLN A 206 -8.87 1.63 4.53
N PHE A 207 -8.74 1.88 3.24
CA PHE A 207 -9.50 2.94 2.58
C PHE A 207 -10.66 2.35 1.79
N ASN A 208 -11.72 2.01 2.51
CA ASN A 208 -13.00 1.59 1.96
C ASN A 208 -14.12 2.06 2.89
N LEU A 209 -14.84 3.08 2.45
CA LEU A 209 -15.83 3.76 3.30
C LEU A 209 -17.03 2.88 3.66
N THR A 210 -17.44 1.97 2.79
CA THR A 210 -18.67 1.17 2.97
C THR A 210 -18.39 -0.33 3.07
N THR A 211 -17.14 -0.76 2.88
CA THR A 211 -16.73 -2.18 2.86
C THR A 211 -17.48 -3.05 1.84
N ARG A 212 -18.23 -2.45 0.93
CA ARG A 212 -18.92 -3.16 -0.13
C ARG A 212 -17.90 -3.78 -1.10
N ARG A 213 -18.19 -5.01 -1.53
CA ARG A 213 -17.35 -5.79 -2.46
C ARG A 213 -18.07 -5.95 -3.79
N HIS A 214 -18.06 -4.87 -4.59
CA HIS A 214 -18.73 -4.88 -5.88
C HIS A 214 -18.13 -5.89 -6.86
N LYS A 215 -19.00 -6.62 -7.55
CA LYS A 215 -18.70 -7.47 -8.70
C LYS A 215 -19.12 -6.74 -9.98
N ALA A 216 -18.76 -7.28 -11.15
CA ALA A 216 -19.13 -6.71 -12.44
C ALA A 216 -20.64 -6.46 -12.58
N ALA A 217 -21.45 -7.41 -12.13
CA ALA A 217 -22.91 -7.30 -12.20
C ALA A 217 -23.44 -6.10 -11.38
N ASP A 218 -22.87 -5.87 -10.17
CA ASP A 218 -23.30 -4.78 -9.29
C ASP A 218 -22.96 -3.41 -9.90
N LEU A 219 -21.78 -3.28 -10.51
CA LEU A 219 -21.35 -2.05 -11.19
C LEU A 219 -22.21 -1.76 -12.43
N ASN A 220 -22.50 -2.79 -13.23
CA ASN A 220 -23.38 -2.65 -14.39
C ASN A 220 -24.81 -2.27 -13.98
N GLN A 221 -25.33 -2.84 -12.88
CA GLN A 221 -26.64 -2.49 -12.35
C GLN A 221 -26.67 -1.04 -11.84
N LEU A 222 -25.60 -0.57 -11.18
CA LEU A 222 -25.47 0.82 -10.75
C LEU A 222 -25.53 1.78 -11.94
N ILE A 223 -24.81 1.49 -13.02
CA ILE A 223 -24.83 2.30 -14.24
C ILE A 223 -26.22 2.28 -14.91
N ALA A 224 -26.84 1.10 -15.00
CA ALA A 224 -28.20 0.96 -15.55
C ALA A 224 -29.26 1.75 -14.76
N ALA A 225 -29.02 1.96 -13.47
CA ALA A 225 -29.86 2.80 -12.60
C ALA A 225 -29.53 4.30 -12.68
N GLY A 226 -28.66 4.72 -13.61
CA GLY A 226 -28.28 6.12 -13.81
C GLY A 226 -27.09 6.58 -12.95
N GLY A 227 -26.43 5.68 -12.24
CA GLY A 227 -25.22 5.96 -11.50
C GLY A 227 -23.99 6.03 -12.38
N SER A 228 -22.87 6.39 -11.78
CA SER A 228 -21.57 6.41 -12.44
C SER A 228 -20.48 5.77 -11.56
N VAL A 229 -19.53 5.12 -12.22
CA VAL A 229 -18.35 4.52 -11.61
C VAL A 229 -17.15 5.23 -12.19
N LEU A 230 -16.42 5.96 -11.34
CA LEU A 230 -15.24 6.73 -11.71
C LEU A 230 -14.00 5.98 -11.25
N ALA A 231 -13.10 5.72 -12.19
CA ALA A 231 -11.75 5.22 -11.93
C ALA A 231 -10.77 6.38 -11.99
N ILE A 232 -9.95 6.53 -10.96
CA ILE A 232 -8.97 7.59 -10.84
C ILE A 232 -7.58 6.98 -10.95
N SER A 233 -6.86 7.31 -12.02
CA SER A 233 -5.46 6.98 -12.19
C SER A 233 -4.58 8.10 -11.67
N TYR A 234 -3.40 7.75 -11.18
CA TYR A 234 -2.44 8.66 -10.58
C TYR A 234 -1.10 8.58 -11.29
N GLU A 235 -0.52 9.72 -11.56
CA GLU A 235 0.84 9.87 -12.04
C GLU A 235 1.50 11.05 -11.34
N ASP A 236 2.81 10.94 -11.06
CA ASP A 236 3.64 12.02 -10.55
C ASP A 236 5.01 12.00 -11.25
N SER A 237 5.96 12.85 -10.81
CA SER A 237 7.31 12.90 -11.37
C SER A 237 8.10 11.58 -11.29
N PHE A 238 7.65 10.63 -10.45
CA PHE A 238 8.25 9.29 -10.33
C PHE A 238 7.52 8.24 -11.18
N GLY A 239 6.48 8.62 -11.93
CA GLY A 239 5.79 7.75 -12.87
C GLY A 239 4.34 7.43 -12.51
N SER A 240 3.74 6.54 -13.31
CA SER A 240 2.34 6.15 -13.15
C SER A 240 2.17 5.11 -12.05
N GLN A 241 1.10 5.28 -11.25
CA GLN A 241 0.65 4.34 -10.24
C GLN A 241 -0.57 3.51 -10.70
N GLY A 242 -1.02 3.75 -11.95
CA GLY A 242 -2.25 3.16 -12.47
C GLY A 242 -3.50 3.64 -11.72
N ILE A 243 -4.57 2.84 -11.75
CA ILE A 243 -5.80 3.17 -11.02
C ILE A 243 -5.58 3.01 -9.51
N ILE A 244 -5.73 4.13 -8.79
CA ILE A 244 -5.49 4.21 -7.34
C ILE A 244 -6.78 4.45 -6.54
N SER A 245 -7.85 4.91 -7.16
CA SER A 245 -9.12 5.15 -6.46
C SER A 245 -10.31 4.83 -7.36
N VAL A 246 -11.40 4.42 -6.75
CA VAL A 246 -12.68 4.21 -7.43
C VAL A 246 -13.80 4.81 -6.57
N VAL A 247 -14.66 5.60 -7.21
CA VAL A 247 -15.83 6.21 -6.58
C VAL A 247 -17.09 5.80 -7.34
N ASN A 248 -18.06 5.24 -6.63
CA ASN A 248 -19.39 4.97 -7.15
C ASN A 248 -20.33 6.10 -6.73
N LEU A 249 -21.00 6.67 -7.69
CA LEU A 249 -21.91 7.81 -7.51
C LEU A 249 -23.30 7.46 -7.99
N MET A 250 -24.33 7.85 -7.23
CA MET A 250 -25.73 7.65 -7.57
C MET A 250 -26.48 8.97 -7.46
N PRO A 251 -27.10 9.46 -8.56
CA PRO A 251 -27.99 10.62 -8.49
C PRO A 251 -29.33 10.22 -7.86
N HIS A 252 -29.81 11.03 -6.93
CA HIS A 252 -31.16 11.00 -6.37
C HIS A 252 -31.87 12.33 -6.68
N ALA A 253 -33.17 12.40 -6.40
CA ALA A 253 -33.97 13.60 -6.69
C ALA A 253 -33.34 14.86 -6.06
N ASP A 254 -32.94 14.79 -4.78
CA ASP A 254 -32.50 15.94 -3.98
C ASP A 254 -30.98 15.96 -3.70
N CYS A 255 -30.27 14.87 -3.96
CA CYS A 255 -28.85 14.75 -3.62
C CYS A 255 -28.09 13.89 -4.62
N PHE A 256 -26.76 14.02 -4.55
CA PHE A 256 -25.81 13.14 -5.21
C PHE A 256 -25.14 12.27 -4.15
N GLN A 257 -25.28 10.96 -4.24
CA GLN A 257 -24.77 10.05 -3.23
C GLN A 257 -23.44 9.43 -3.64
N ILE A 258 -22.45 9.52 -2.78
CA ILE A 258 -21.23 8.68 -2.83
C ILE A 258 -21.63 7.34 -2.20
N GLU A 259 -21.92 6.36 -3.03
CA GLU A 259 -22.38 5.05 -2.59
C GLU A 259 -21.23 4.19 -2.04
N SER A 260 -20.08 4.30 -2.66
CA SER A 260 -18.83 3.68 -2.19
C SER A 260 -17.62 4.44 -2.70
N TRP A 261 -16.57 4.44 -1.91
CA TRP A 261 -15.29 5.04 -2.26
C TRP A 261 -14.17 4.17 -1.71
N VAL A 262 -13.31 3.69 -2.60
CA VAL A 262 -12.11 2.93 -2.27
C VAL A 262 -10.89 3.62 -2.82
N MET A 263 -9.77 3.54 -2.10
CA MET A 263 -8.49 4.08 -2.54
C MET A 263 -7.33 3.20 -2.09
N SER A 264 -6.25 3.22 -2.85
CA SER A 264 -5.00 2.57 -2.51
C SER A 264 -4.28 3.33 -1.39
N CYS A 265 -3.77 2.63 -0.40
CA CYS A 265 -2.94 3.22 0.66
C CYS A 265 -1.66 3.89 0.13
N ARG A 266 -1.21 3.56 -1.07
CA ARG A 266 -0.01 4.11 -1.71
C ARG A 266 -0.03 5.62 -1.94
N VAL A 267 -1.23 6.21 -2.05
CA VAL A 267 -1.42 7.65 -2.34
C VAL A 267 -2.02 8.43 -1.19
N LEU A 268 -2.05 7.83 0.01
CA LEU A 268 -2.49 8.52 1.21
C LEU A 268 -1.61 9.74 1.52
N ASN A 269 -2.20 10.75 2.15
CA ASN A 269 -1.53 12.02 2.49
C ASN A 269 -0.97 12.81 1.29
N ARG A 270 -1.55 12.62 0.09
CA ARG A 270 -1.19 13.36 -1.14
C ARG A 270 -2.31 14.27 -1.63
N THR A 271 -3.27 14.56 -0.81
CA THR A 271 -4.44 15.41 -1.13
C THR A 271 -5.29 14.88 -2.31
N VAL A 272 -5.19 13.58 -2.60
CA VAL A 272 -5.95 12.93 -3.68
C VAL A 272 -7.45 12.95 -3.37
N GLU A 273 -7.82 12.75 -2.09
CA GLU A 273 -9.20 12.77 -1.62
C GLU A 273 -9.84 14.13 -1.86
N GLN A 274 -9.12 15.19 -1.57
CA GLN A 274 -9.56 16.57 -1.79
C GLN A 274 -9.73 16.85 -3.28
N ALA A 275 -8.78 16.41 -4.11
CA ALA A 275 -8.84 16.58 -5.55
C ALA A 275 -10.02 15.83 -6.18
N VAL A 276 -10.22 14.56 -5.79
CA VAL A 276 -11.35 13.74 -6.27
C VAL A 276 -12.68 14.35 -5.83
N PHE A 277 -12.79 14.82 -4.58
CA PHE A 277 -14.02 15.44 -4.12
C PHE A 277 -14.26 16.80 -4.81
N SER A 278 -13.23 17.60 -5.07
CA SER A 278 -13.34 18.84 -5.86
C SER A 278 -13.89 18.56 -7.26
N TYR A 279 -13.42 17.48 -7.90
CA TYR A 279 -13.96 17.04 -9.18
C TYR A 279 -15.45 16.66 -9.10
N ILE A 280 -15.86 15.90 -8.08
CA ILE A 280 -17.26 15.53 -7.86
C ILE A 280 -18.13 16.79 -7.68
N LEU A 281 -17.66 17.78 -6.93
CA LEU A 281 -18.35 19.06 -6.75
C LEU A 281 -18.57 19.82 -8.07
N GLN A 282 -17.60 19.78 -8.99
CA GLN A 282 -17.71 20.43 -10.28
C GLN A 282 -18.70 19.73 -11.24
N LYS A 283 -18.88 18.40 -11.06
CA LYS A 283 -19.72 17.59 -11.97
C LYS A 283 -21.17 17.44 -11.50
N THR A 284 -21.47 17.80 -10.26
CA THR A 284 -22.83 17.69 -9.75
C THR A 284 -23.64 18.97 -9.98
N ASP A 285 -24.89 18.80 -10.37
CA ASP A 285 -25.91 19.85 -10.44
C ASP A 285 -26.75 19.94 -9.14
N LYS A 286 -26.51 19.05 -8.18
CA LYS A 286 -27.25 18.96 -6.93
C LYS A 286 -26.70 19.91 -5.87
N LYS A 287 -27.59 20.40 -5.01
CA LYS A 287 -27.22 21.27 -3.88
C LYS A 287 -26.64 20.50 -2.68
N THR A 288 -26.76 19.18 -2.72
CA THR A 288 -26.37 18.32 -1.59
C THR A 288 -25.63 17.09 -2.10
N ILE A 289 -24.53 16.78 -1.46
CA ILE A 289 -23.84 15.48 -1.62
C ILE A 289 -23.98 14.71 -0.32
N GLN A 290 -24.28 13.43 -0.41
CA GLN A 290 -24.34 12.52 0.72
C GLN A 290 -23.28 11.45 0.59
N GLY A 291 -22.74 10.98 1.70
CA GLY A 291 -21.79 9.89 1.75
C GLY A 291 -22.09 8.93 2.90
N GLU A 292 -21.82 7.66 2.69
CA GLU A 292 -22.00 6.63 3.70
C GLU A 292 -20.64 6.20 4.27
N TYR A 293 -20.60 6.04 5.59
CA TYR A 293 -19.49 5.37 6.27
C TYR A 293 -20.00 4.21 7.10
N ILE A 294 -19.44 3.03 6.90
CA ILE A 294 -19.73 1.81 7.67
C ILE A 294 -18.46 1.42 8.43
N PRO A 295 -18.38 1.73 9.73
CA PRO A 295 -17.17 1.48 10.52
C PRO A 295 -16.89 -0.01 10.67
N THR A 296 -15.62 -0.38 10.54
CA THR A 296 -15.07 -1.70 10.82
C THR A 296 -13.71 -1.56 11.51
N GLU A 297 -13.19 -2.66 12.05
CA GLU A 297 -11.85 -2.67 12.65
C GLU A 297 -10.74 -2.31 11.66
N LYS A 298 -10.98 -2.54 10.35
CA LYS A 298 -9.96 -2.37 9.29
C LYS A 298 -9.99 -1.02 8.60
N ASN A 299 -11.09 -0.23 8.70
CA ASN A 299 -11.22 1.05 7.98
C ASN A 299 -11.21 2.29 8.90
N ASN A 300 -10.64 2.18 10.08
CA ASN A 300 -10.48 3.32 11.00
C ASN A 300 -9.73 4.51 10.39
N LEU A 301 -8.85 4.24 9.43
CA LEU A 301 -8.10 5.25 8.68
C LEU A 301 -9.01 6.31 8.06
N VAL A 302 -10.18 5.92 7.54
CA VAL A 302 -11.11 6.80 6.83
C VAL A 302 -12.27 7.29 7.69
N LYS A 303 -12.25 7.03 9.00
CA LYS A 303 -13.31 7.46 9.93
C LYS A 303 -13.61 8.96 9.87
N ASN A 304 -12.58 9.77 9.72
CA ASN A 304 -12.70 11.22 9.71
C ASN A 304 -12.70 11.83 8.30
N LEU A 305 -12.70 11.01 7.23
CA LEU A 305 -12.57 11.50 5.86
C LEU A 305 -13.67 12.51 5.51
N TYR A 306 -14.93 12.14 5.72
CA TYR A 306 -16.04 13.04 5.39
C TYR A 306 -15.98 14.34 6.19
N ASN A 307 -15.60 14.29 7.48
CA ASN A 307 -15.43 15.49 8.28
C ASN A 307 -14.31 16.38 7.72
N SER A 308 -13.17 15.81 7.32
CA SER A 308 -12.05 16.57 6.74
C SER A 308 -12.37 17.18 5.38
N LEU A 309 -13.34 16.59 4.64
CA LEU A 309 -13.87 17.14 3.38
C LEU A 309 -15.02 18.15 3.58
N GLY A 310 -15.36 18.49 4.83
CA GLY A 310 -16.38 19.49 5.16
C GLY A 310 -17.82 18.95 5.23
N PHE A 311 -18.02 17.63 5.26
CA PHE A 311 -19.34 17.06 5.50
C PHE A 311 -19.72 17.16 6.99
N SER A 312 -21.01 17.28 7.24
CA SER A 312 -21.62 17.20 8.56
C SER A 312 -22.30 15.85 8.76
N LEU A 313 -22.13 15.26 9.94
CA LEU A 313 -22.80 14.03 10.31
C LEU A 313 -24.30 14.25 10.46
N VAL A 314 -25.11 13.46 9.76
CA VAL A 314 -26.56 13.48 9.91
C VAL A 314 -26.94 12.74 11.19
N PRO A 315 -27.70 13.34 12.11
CA PRO A 315 -28.12 12.69 13.36
C PRO A 315 -28.81 11.36 13.10
N LYS A 316 -28.47 10.33 13.86
CA LYS A 316 -29.01 8.96 13.69
C LYS A 316 -30.52 8.92 13.99
N THR A 317 -31.27 8.31 13.08
CA THR A 317 -32.69 7.98 13.27
C THR A 317 -32.93 6.48 13.51
N SER A 318 -31.89 5.65 13.49
CA SER A 318 -31.99 4.18 13.66
C SER A 318 -30.74 3.54 14.24
N GLU A 319 -30.86 2.31 14.79
CA GLU A 319 -29.81 1.51 15.44
C GLU A 319 -28.72 0.93 14.51
N ASN A 320 -28.72 1.28 13.22
CA ASN A 320 -27.74 0.77 12.27
C ASN A 320 -26.34 1.37 12.54
N LYS A 321 -25.29 0.53 12.43
CA LYS A 321 -23.88 0.95 12.54
C LYS A 321 -23.44 1.92 11.45
N LYS A 322 -24.25 2.16 10.41
CA LYS A 322 -24.00 3.05 9.28
C LYS A 322 -24.09 4.51 9.70
N GLU A 323 -23.13 5.31 9.31
CA GLU A 323 -23.14 6.77 9.43
C GLU A 323 -23.46 7.40 8.08
N LEU A 324 -24.36 8.38 8.09
CA LEU A 324 -24.70 9.19 6.92
C LEU A 324 -24.10 10.57 7.10
N TRP A 325 -23.38 11.02 6.12
CA TRP A 325 -22.72 12.33 6.09
C TRP A 325 -23.30 13.18 4.97
N ARG A 326 -23.41 14.49 5.19
CA ARG A 326 -24.01 15.42 4.23
C ARG A 326 -23.11 16.63 4.04
N TYR A 327 -22.87 16.96 2.77
CA TYR A 327 -22.24 18.21 2.34
C TYR A 327 -23.27 19.05 1.61
N SER A 328 -23.44 20.34 2.03
CA SER A 328 -24.33 21.30 1.38
C SER A 328 -23.50 22.23 0.51
N ILE A 329 -23.83 22.32 -0.77
CA ILE A 329 -23.14 23.21 -1.71
C ILE A 329 -23.81 24.58 -1.61
N ASN A 330 -23.13 25.53 -0.94
CA ASN A 330 -23.54 26.92 -0.87
C ASN A 330 -22.85 27.67 -2.01
N SER A 331 -23.63 28.35 -2.85
CA SER A 331 -23.12 29.12 -4.00
C SER A 331 -22.21 30.31 -3.62
N GLU A 332 -22.21 30.71 -2.34
CA GLU A 332 -21.44 31.85 -1.84
C GLU A 332 -20.14 31.48 -1.08
N GLU A 333 -19.95 30.22 -0.69
CA GLU A 333 -18.83 29.74 0.13
C GLU A 333 -18.20 28.45 -0.41
N THR A 334 -17.93 28.37 -1.70
CA THR A 334 -17.04 27.29 -2.16
C THR A 334 -15.60 27.66 -1.81
N ASN A 335 -15.20 27.35 -0.59
CA ASN A 335 -13.78 27.35 -0.24
C ASN A 335 -13.17 26.16 -1.00
N PRO A 336 -12.34 26.38 -2.04
CA PRO A 336 -11.80 25.28 -2.81
C PRO A 336 -10.96 24.41 -1.88
N LEU A 337 -11.28 23.11 -1.84
CA LEU A 337 -10.46 22.18 -1.08
C LEU A 337 -9.03 22.24 -1.60
N MET A 338 -8.10 22.49 -0.69
CA MET A 338 -6.70 22.60 -1.05
C MET A 338 -6.19 21.23 -1.54
N HIS A 339 -5.74 21.17 -2.78
CA HIS A 339 -5.06 20.02 -3.37
C HIS A 339 -3.97 20.46 -4.34
N PHE A 340 -3.01 19.60 -4.59
CA PHE A 340 -1.85 19.86 -5.45
C PHE A 340 -1.91 19.11 -6.78
N ALA A 341 -3.01 18.42 -7.06
CA ALA A 341 -3.17 17.61 -8.26
C ALA A 341 -3.79 18.41 -9.42
N THR A 342 -3.27 18.19 -10.64
CA THR A 342 -3.96 18.53 -11.88
C THR A 342 -4.89 17.39 -12.26
N ILE A 343 -6.15 17.70 -12.60
CA ILE A 343 -7.18 16.71 -12.94
C ILE A 343 -7.46 16.78 -14.44
N THR A 344 -7.47 15.62 -15.11
CA THR A 344 -7.84 15.43 -16.52
C THR A 344 -8.89 14.34 -16.67
N GLU A 345 -9.65 14.37 -17.78
CA GLU A 345 -10.64 13.34 -18.18
C GLU A 345 -10.15 12.55 -19.38
#